data_7edf403615dab0c1c1f0b7536c757e92
#
_entry.id   7edf403615dab0c1c1f0b7536c757e92
#
_cell.length_a   1.000
_cell.length_b   1.000
_cell.length_c   1.000
_cell.angle_alpha   90.00
_cell.angle_beta   90.00
_cell.angle_gamma   90.00
#
_symmetry.space_group_name_H-M   'P 1'
#
loop_
_entity.id
_entity.type
_entity.pdbx_description
1 polymer ?
#
loop_
_entity_poly.entity_id
_entity_poly.type
_entity_poly.pdbx_seq_one_letter_code
_entity_poly.pdbx_strand_id
1 'polypeptide(L)'
;MTLERFLEVEAKLQGKPMKPRKPRACRTEHDEQAELIQWAEHIKPRAPVLRWLYAIPNGGARAKAVAVKLKAEGVKPGVPDLCLPASRGLYCGLYIEMKSMTGSESRAQKEWRAHLCEEGYLAVVCKGAREAIRVLCEYLALDFEAEIVKWEAMRERATHGRSVAPVRAARITRN
;
A
#
# COMPACT_ATOMS: atom_id res chain seq x y z
N MET A 1 -39.33 13.83 3.19
CA MET A 1 -38.81 13.81 1.81
C MET A 1 -39.98 13.27 0.94
N THR A 2 -40.50 14.08 0.02
CA THR A 2 -41.65 13.71 -0.79
C THR A 2 -41.22 12.77 -1.94
N LEU A 3 -42.11 11.90 -2.41
CA LEU A 3 -41.88 10.95 -3.51
C LEU A 3 -41.35 11.65 -4.78
N GLU A 4 -41.87 12.86 -5.08
CA GLU A 4 -41.42 13.68 -6.21
C GLU A 4 -39.92 14.05 -6.11
N ARG A 5 -39.43 14.38 -4.93
CA ARG A 5 -38.01 14.73 -4.69
C ARG A 5 -37.11 13.51 -4.82
N PHE A 6 -37.59 12.32 -4.51
CA PHE A 6 -36.89 11.06 -4.71
C PHE A 6 -36.76 10.74 -6.20
N LEU A 7 -37.80 10.90 -6.97
CA LEU A 7 -37.82 10.66 -8.43
C LEU A 7 -36.95 11.68 -9.19
N GLU A 8 -36.88 12.93 -8.75
CA GLU A 8 -35.97 13.93 -9.34
C GLU A 8 -34.47 13.59 -9.07
N VAL A 9 -34.17 13.03 -7.91
CA VAL A 9 -32.79 12.60 -7.57
C VAL A 9 -32.42 11.37 -8.40
N GLU A 10 -33.33 10.40 -8.57
CA GLU A 10 -33.08 9.24 -9.44
C GLU A 10 -32.90 9.64 -10.91
N ALA A 11 -33.74 10.54 -11.43
CA ALA A 11 -33.63 11.05 -12.81
C ALA A 11 -32.30 11.80 -13.05
N LYS A 12 -31.80 12.53 -12.06
CA LYS A 12 -30.45 13.17 -12.11
C LYS A 12 -29.30 12.18 -12.03
N LEU A 13 -29.49 11.05 -11.37
CA LEU A 13 -28.48 9.99 -11.29
C LEU A 13 -28.41 9.12 -12.57
N GLN A 14 -29.52 9.01 -13.33
CA GLN A 14 -29.57 8.26 -14.59
C GLN A 14 -29.09 9.07 -15.82
N GLY A 15 -28.79 10.34 -15.69
CA GLY A 15 -28.64 11.30 -16.78
C GLY A 15 -27.25 11.68 -17.26
N LYS A 16 -26.20 10.89 -17.05
CA LYS A 16 -24.93 11.00 -17.82
C LYS A 16 -24.28 9.63 -17.95
N PRO A 17 -24.06 9.11 -19.17
CA PRO A 17 -23.21 7.94 -19.35
C PRO A 17 -21.82 8.31 -18.83
N MET A 18 -21.42 7.69 -17.71
CA MET A 18 -20.06 7.80 -17.20
C MET A 18 -19.13 7.31 -18.31
N LYS A 19 -18.28 8.21 -18.82
CA LYS A 19 -17.19 7.81 -19.73
C LYS A 19 -16.48 6.62 -19.08
N PRO A 20 -16.27 5.50 -19.82
CA PRO A 20 -15.57 4.36 -19.27
C PRO A 20 -14.24 4.87 -18.72
N ARG A 21 -14.03 4.75 -17.41
CA ARG A 21 -12.72 5.00 -16.82
C ARG A 21 -11.74 4.09 -17.53
N LYS A 22 -10.68 4.68 -18.10
CA LYS A 22 -9.55 3.88 -18.61
C LYS A 22 -9.24 2.82 -17.56
N PRO A 23 -9.03 1.53 -17.95
CA PRO A 23 -8.65 0.51 -16.99
C PRO A 23 -7.49 1.07 -16.17
N ARG A 24 -7.64 1.09 -14.86
CA ARG A 24 -6.55 1.47 -13.95
C ARG A 24 -5.41 0.54 -14.30
N ALA A 25 -4.27 1.08 -14.78
CA ALA A 25 -3.09 0.29 -15.09
C ALA A 25 -2.89 -0.69 -13.93
N CYS A 26 -2.71 -1.98 -14.23
CA CYS A 26 -2.56 -3.01 -13.21
C CYS A 26 -1.37 -2.60 -12.33
N ARG A 27 -1.65 -2.27 -11.06
CA ARG A 27 -0.61 -1.81 -10.13
C ARG A 27 0.36 -2.96 -9.88
N THR A 28 1.64 -2.65 -9.88
CA THR A 28 2.69 -3.61 -9.57
C THR A 28 2.78 -3.86 -8.05
N GLU A 29 3.40 -4.95 -7.64
CA GLU A 29 3.71 -5.22 -6.23
C GLU A 29 4.51 -4.07 -5.60
N HIS A 30 5.42 -3.47 -6.38
CA HIS A 30 6.19 -2.30 -5.95
C HIS A 30 5.30 -1.07 -5.68
N ASP A 31 4.30 -0.78 -6.54
CA ASP A 31 3.37 0.33 -6.33
C ASP A 31 2.53 0.11 -5.07
N GLU A 32 2.09 -1.13 -4.83
CA GLU A 32 1.32 -1.49 -3.65
C GLU A 32 2.17 -1.38 -2.37
N GLN A 33 3.40 -1.86 -2.40
CA GLN A 33 4.33 -1.72 -1.28
C GLN A 33 4.65 -0.26 -0.99
N ALA A 34 4.91 0.56 -2.01
CA ALA A 34 5.17 1.97 -1.85
C ALA A 34 3.99 2.72 -1.23
N GLU A 35 2.74 2.36 -1.60
CA GLU A 35 1.55 2.93 -0.98
C GLU A 35 1.42 2.55 0.50
N LEU A 36 1.69 1.30 0.85
CA LEU A 36 1.69 0.84 2.24
C LEU A 36 2.71 1.62 3.09
N ILE A 37 3.92 1.81 2.59
CA ILE A 37 4.96 2.58 3.29
C ILE A 37 4.55 4.05 3.45
N GLN A 38 3.97 4.67 2.42
CA GLN A 38 3.46 6.05 2.50
C GLN A 38 2.37 6.18 3.57
N TRP A 39 1.45 5.22 3.65
CA TRP A 39 0.44 5.17 4.71
C TRP A 39 1.09 5.03 6.10
N ALA A 40 2.03 4.12 6.27
CA ALA A 40 2.73 3.90 7.53
C ALA A 40 3.47 5.17 8.00
N GLU A 41 4.13 5.89 7.10
CA GLU A 41 4.77 7.18 7.40
C GLU A 41 3.74 8.25 7.81
N HIS A 42 2.57 8.27 7.16
CA HIS A 42 1.50 9.22 7.48
C HIS A 42 0.94 9.01 8.89
N ILE A 43 0.74 7.76 9.32
CA ILE A 43 0.17 7.48 10.66
C ILE A 43 1.22 7.32 11.76
N LYS A 44 2.51 7.30 11.42
CA LYS A 44 3.62 7.16 12.37
C LYS A 44 3.55 8.09 13.59
N PRO A 45 3.08 9.37 13.51
CA PRO A 45 2.89 10.21 14.69
C PRO A 45 1.88 9.63 15.70
N ARG A 46 0.89 8.85 15.23
CA ARG A 46 -0.15 8.22 16.07
C ARG A 46 0.18 6.77 16.42
N ALA A 47 1.00 6.11 15.59
CA ALA A 47 1.48 4.76 15.77
C ALA A 47 3.02 4.71 15.67
N PRO A 48 3.77 5.22 16.68
CA PRO A 48 5.22 5.40 16.61
C PRO A 48 6.01 4.10 16.36
N VAL A 49 5.43 2.95 16.65
CA VAL A 49 6.02 1.63 16.39
C VAL A 49 6.27 1.39 14.90
N LEU A 50 5.53 2.02 14.01
CA LEU A 50 5.72 1.91 12.56
C LEU A 50 7.04 2.52 12.07
N ARG A 51 7.76 3.27 12.89
CA ARG A 51 9.15 3.66 12.60
C ARG A 51 10.09 2.47 12.38
N TRP A 52 9.71 1.31 12.87
CA TRP A 52 10.47 0.08 12.78
C TRP A 52 10.01 -0.84 11.63
N LEU A 53 8.97 -0.45 10.89
CA LEU A 53 8.59 -1.16 9.68
C LEU A 53 9.63 -0.91 8.59
N TYR A 54 10.23 -1.98 8.07
CA TYR A 54 11.25 -1.87 7.02
C TYR A 54 11.05 -2.89 5.92
N ALA A 55 11.56 -2.56 4.73
CA ALA A 55 11.56 -3.44 3.58
C ALA A 55 12.82 -4.32 3.56
N ILE A 56 12.63 -5.58 3.18
CA ILE A 56 13.71 -6.56 2.97
C ILE A 56 14.01 -6.62 1.47
N PRO A 57 15.22 -6.27 1.01
CA PRO A 57 15.52 -6.13 -0.41
C PRO A 57 15.70 -7.48 -1.10
N ASN A 58 14.62 -8.23 -1.32
CA ASN A 58 14.66 -9.59 -1.91
C ASN A 58 14.32 -9.66 -3.41
N GLY A 59 13.65 -8.65 -3.96
CA GLY A 59 13.08 -8.68 -5.31
C GLY A 59 13.73 -7.73 -6.32
N GLY A 60 13.27 -7.82 -7.56
CA GLY A 60 13.57 -6.92 -8.67
C GLY A 60 14.56 -7.52 -9.69
N ALA A 61 14.37 -7.13 -10.97
CA ALA A 61 15.30 -7.45 -12.04
C ALA A 61 16.65 -6.77 -11.76
N ARG A 62 17.66 -7.55 -11.41
CA ARG A 62 19.01 -7.07 -11.12
C ARG A 62 19.99 -7.66 -12.11
N ALA A 63 21.06 -6.90 -12.42
CA ALA A 63 22.18 -7.44 -13.18
C ALA A 63 22.72 -8.71 -12.50
N LYS A 64 23.06 -9.74 -13.26
CA LYS A 64 23.54 -11.05 -12.74
C LYS A 64 24.67 -10.90 -11.70
N ALA A 65 25.59 -9.97 -11.93
CA ALA A 65 26.70 -9.68 -11.01
C ALA A 65 26.22 -9.20 -9.63
N VAL A 66 25.18 -8.33 -9.60
CA VAL A 66 24.58 -7.84 -8.34
C VAL A 66 23.88 -8.98 -7.61
N ALA A 67 23.15 -9.83 -8.33
CA ALA A 67 22.49 -11.00 -7.73
C ALA A 67 23.47 -11.98 -7.09
N VAL A 68 24.60 -12.23 -7.74
CA VAL A 68 25.68 -13.10 -7.20
C VAL A 68 26.26 -12.49 -5.92
N LYS A 69 26.56 -11.18 -5.92
CA LYS A 69 27.07 -10.47 -4.75
C LYS A 69 26.12 -10.54 -3.56
N LEU A 70 24.85 -10.19 -3.78
CA LEU A 70 23.82 -10.24 -2.73
C LEU A 70 23.61 -11.65 -2.16
N LYS A 71 23.69 -12.69 -3.01
CA LYS A 71 23.66 -14.08 -2.55
C LYS A 71 24.85 -14.42 -1.67
N ALA A 72 26.06 -13.95 -2.01
CA ALA A 72 27.25 -14.13 -1.19
C ALA A 72 27.16 -13.37 0.14
N GLU A 73 26.46 -12.22 0.17
CA GLU A 73 26.16 -11.44 1.37
C GLU A 73 25.00 -12.03 2.21
N GLY A 74 24.43 -13.17 1.82
CA GLY A 74 23.43 -13.88 2.61
C GLY A 74 21.98 -13.54 2.28
N VAL A 75 21.71 -12.76 1.24
CA VAL A 75 20.33 -12.54 0.78
C VAL A 75 19.72 -13.86 0.32
N LYS A 76 18.55 -14.19 0.87
CA LYS A 76 17.85 -15.46 0.61
C LYS A 76 16.60 -15.20 -0.24
N PRO A 77 16.33 -16.03 -1.26
CA PRO A 77 15.08 -15.97 -2.00
C PRO A 77 13.91 -16.41 -1.11
N GLY A 78 12.77 -15.76 -1.28
CA GLY A 78 11.53 -16.15 -0.61
C GLY A 78 11.30 -15.52 0.77
N VAL A 79 12.26 -14.77 1.32
CA VAL A 79 12.03 -13.97 2.53
C VAL A 79 10.95 -12.92 2.22
N PRO A 80 9.95 -12.68 3.11
CA PRO A 80 8.91 -11.69 2.86
C PRO A 80 9.44 -10.27 2.63
N ASP A 81 8.66 -9.44 1.95
CA ASP A 81 9.06 -8.09 1.51
C ASP A 81 9.24 -7.09 2.65
N LEU A 82 8.47 -7.24 3.74
CA LEU A 82 8.43 -6.29 4.85
C LEU A 82 8.51 -7.01 6.20
N CYS A 83 9.15 -6.34 7.17
CA CYS A 83 9.20 -6.80 8.56
C CYS A 83 8.90 -5.65 9.53
N LEU A 84 8.06 -5.93 10.53
CA LEU A 84 7.86 -5.10 11.71
C LEU A 84 8.32 -5.89 12.95
N PRO A 85 9.53 -5.65 13.49
CA PRO A 85 10.10 -6.36 14.63
C PRO A 85 9.54 -5.79 15.95
N ALA A 86 8.25 -5.92 16.14
CA ALA A 86 7.55 -5.44 17.34
C ALA A 86 6.54 -6.49 17.78
N SER A 87 6.73 -7.08 18.95
CA SER A 87 5.84 -8.11 19.47
C SER A 87 4.44 -7.56 19.78
N ARG A 88 3.40 -8.32 19.44
CA ARG A 88 2.00 -8.02 19.74
C ARG A 88 1.23 -9.31 20.00
N GLY A 89 0.48 -9.32 21.09
CA GLY A 89 -0.24 -10.53 21.49
C GLY A 89 0.73 -11.70 21.69
N LEU A 90 0.51 -12.78 20.96
CA LEU A 90 1.35 -13.99 20.99
C LEU A 90 2.47 -13.98 19.95
N TYR A 91 2.60 -12.94 19.12
CA TYR A 91 3.56 -12.89 18.01
C TYR A 91 4.80 -12.10 18.37
N CYS A 92 5.97 -12.62 17.99
CA CYS A 92 7.27 -11.98 18.17
C CYS A 92 7.49 -10.78 17.24
N GLY A 93 6.77 -10.74 16.12
CA GLY A 93 6.83 -9.70 15.09
C GLY A 93 5.91 -10.03 13.93
N LEU A 94 5.85 -9.15 12.95
CA LEU A 94 5.02 -9.30 11.75
C LEU A 94 5.89 -9.29 10.50
N TYR A 95 5.67 -10.25 9.59
CA TYR A 95 6.19 -10.28 8.24
C TYR A 95 5.05 -10.18 7.23
N ILE A 96 5.25 -9.37 6.19
CA ILE A 96 4.27 -9.17 5.12
C ILE A 96 4.93 -9.46 3.78
N GLU A 97 4.37 -10.40 3.04
CA GLU A 97 4.65 -10.63 1.63
C GLU A 97 3.64 -9.86 0.79
N MET A 98 4.11 -8.96 -0.08
CA MET A 98 3.24 -8.17 -0.95
C MET A 98 2.98 -8.91 -2.26
N LYS A 99 1.72 -8.93 -2.69
CA LYS A 99 1.33 -9.47 -4.00
C LYS A 99 0.44 -8.48 -4.74
N SER A 100 0.56 -8.51 -6.07
CA SER A 100 -0.46 -7.93 -6.93
C SER A 100 -1.78 -8.69 -6.78
N MET A 101 -2.89 -8.13 -7.25
CA MET A 101 -4.21 -8.77 -7.14
C MET A 101 -4.28 -10.19 -7.76
N THR A 102 -3.44 -10.45 -8.77
CA THR A 102 -3.35 -11.74 -9.48
C THR A 102 -2.11 -12.55 -9.10
N GLY A 103 -1.22 -11.99 -8.28
CA GLY A 103 0.01 -12.63 -7.84
C GLY A 103 -0.23 -13.82 -6.91
N SER A 104 0.74 -14.73 -6.87
CA SER A 104 0.74 -15.90 -5.97
C SER A 104 2.12 -16.10 -5.37
N GLU A 105 2.16 -16.77 -4.21
CA GLU A 105 3.41 -17.16 -3.57
C GLU A 105 4.18 -18.20 -4.37
N SER A 106 5.49 -18.03 -4.46
CA SER A 106 6.41 -19.06 -4.88
C SER A 106 6.56 -20.15 -3.79
N ARG A 107 7.15 -21.29 -4.17
CA ARG A 107 7.46 -22.36 -3.20
C ARG A 107 8.36 -21.86 -2.07
N ALA A 108 9.41 -21.10 -2.39
CA ALA A 108 10.34 -20.57 -1.40
C ALA A 108 9.64 -19.58 -0.41
N GLN A 109 8.71 -18.77 -0.89
CA GLN A 109 7.93 -17.85 -0.04
C GLN A 109 7.02 -18.62 0.94
N LYS A 110 6.38 -19.70 0.47
CA LYS A 110 5.57 -20.59 1.32
C LYS A 110 6.41 -21.25 2.41
N GLU A 111 7.60 -21.73 2.06
CA GLU A 111 8.55 -22.33 3.01
C GLU A 111 8.99 -21.34 4.08
N TRP A 112 9.35 -20.10 3.67
CA TRP A 112 9.70 -19.03 4.61
C TRP A 112 8.55 -18.67 5.52
N ARG A 113 7.35 -18.49 4.97
CA ARG A 113 6.16 -18.14 5.77
C ARG A 113 5.83 -19.22 6.80
N ALA A 114 5.88 -20.49 6.42
CA ALA A 114 5.65 -21.60 7.34
C ALA A 114 6.67 -21.59 8.49
N HIS A 115 7.96 -21.47 8.16
CA HIS A 115 9.03 -21.40 9.16
C HIS A 115 8.84 -20.20 10.11
N LEU A 116 8.55 -18.99 9.60
CA LEU A 116 8.33 -17.83 10.44
C LEU A 116 7.13 -18.01 11.39
N CYS A 117 6.05 -18.65 10.94
CA CYS A 117 4.92 -18.97 11.81
C CYS A 117 5.30 -19.97 12.91
N GLU A 118 6.11 -20.99 12.60
CA GLU A 118 6.63 -21.94 13.60
C GLU A 118 7.51 -21.26 14.63
N GLU A 119 8.25 -20.22 14.26
CA GLU A 119 9.08 -19.41 15.14
C GLU A 119 8.32 -18.30 15.89
N GLY A 120 6.98 -18.32 15.83
CA GLY A 120 6.13 -17.41 16.60
C GLY A 120 5.93 -16.02 15.98
N TYR A 121 6.25 -15.84 14.69
CA TYR A 121 5.91 -14.60 13.99
C TYR A 121 4.54 -14.70 13.30
N LEU A 122 3.86 -13.57 13.18
CA LEU A 122 2.76 -13.46 12.22
C LEU A 122 3.33 -13.21 10.82
N ALA A 123 3.23 -14.20 9.94
CA ALA A 123 3.70 -14.08 8.55
C ALA A 123 2.53 -14.25 7.60
N VAL A 124 2.24 -13.20 6.82
CA VAL A 124 1.04 -13.10 5.97
C VAL A 124 1.37 -12.68 4.54
N VAL A 125 0.48 -13.04 3.61
CA VAL A 125 0.50 -12.56 2.23
C VAL A 125 -0.62 -11.55 2.07
N CYS A 126 -0.31 -10.39 1.52
CA CYS A 126 -1.29 -9.32 1.30
C CYS A 126 -1.40 -8.98 -0.19
N LYS A 127 -2.61 -9.05 -0.72
CA LYS A 127 -2.92 -8.65 -2.10
C LYS A 127 -3.28 -7.16 -2.13
N GLY A 128 -2.30 -6.35 -2.49
CA GLY A 128 -2.43 -4.90 -2.53
C GLY A 128 -2.23 -4.21 -1.19
N ALA A 129 -2.02 -2.90 -1.25
CA ALA A 129 -1.74 -2.06 -0.08
C ALA A 129 -2.88 -2.06 0.95
N ARG A 130 -4.14 -2.07 0.47
CA ARG A 130 -5.31 -1.99 1.38
C ARG A 130 -5.39 -3.19 2.32
N GLU A 131 -5.08 -4.40 1.85
CA GLU A 131 -5.05 -5.59 2.69
C GLU A 131 -3.91 -5.53 3.70
N ALA A 132 -2.73 -5.10 3.27
CA ALA A 132 -1.58 -4.93 4.15
C ALA A 132 -1.81 -3.86 5.23
N ILE A 133 -2.49 -2.75 4.90
CA ILE A 133 -2.92 -1.72 5.86
C ILE A 133 -3.88 -2.34 6.88
N ARG A 134 -4.85 -3.14 6.46
CA ARG A 134 -5.78 -3.81 7.37
C ARG A 134 -5.04 -4.73 8.34
N VAL A 135 -4.14 -5.56 7.85
CA VAL A 135 -3.31 -6.43 8.70
C VAL A 135 -2.49 -5.63 9.71
N LEU A 136 -1.87 -4.52 9.31
CA LEU A 136 -1.13 -3.65 10.25
C LEU A 136 -2.06 -3.00 11.29
N CYS A 137 -3.25 -2.56 10.88
CA CYS A 137 -4.24 -2.02 11.83
C CYS A 137 -4.67 -3.08 12.86
N GLU A 138 -5.01 -4.29 12.41
CA GLU A 138 -5.37 -5.41 13.29
C GLU A 138 -4.22 -5.77 14.23
N TYR A 139 -2.99 -5.87 13.70
CA TYR A 139 -1.79 -6.20 14.48
C TYR A 139 -1.47 -5.14 15.54
N LEU A 140 -1.74 -3.87 15.27
CA LEU A 140 -1.48 -2.74 16.16
C LEU A 140 -2.69 -2.31 16.99
N ALA A 141 -3.82 -3.01 16.88
CA ALA A 141 -5.10 -2.67 17.51
C ALA A 141 -5.59 -1.25 17.12
N LEU A 142 -5.44 -0.87 15.85
CA LEU A 142 -5.94 0.37 15.29
C LEU A 142 -7.28 0.13 14.56
N ASP A 143 -8.13 1.15 14.52
CA ASP A 143 -9.37 1.13 13.75
C ASP A 143 -9.08 1.28 12.25
N PHE A 144 -9.13 0.17 11.51
CA PHE A 144 -8.86 0.15 10.07
C PHE A 144 -9.78 1.06 9.27
N GLU A 145 -11.09 1.05 9.56
CA GLU A 145 -12.07 1.85 8.79
C GLU A 145 -11.80 3.35 9.00
N ALA A 146 -11.52 3.76 10.22
CA ALA A 146 -11.16 5.14 10.52
C ALA A 146 -9.84 5.55 9.85
N GLU A 147 -8.83 4.68 9.85
CA GLU A 147 -7.52 4.99 9.27
C GLU A 147 -7.54 5.00 7.75
N ILE A 148 -8.27 4.09 7.10
CA ILE A 148 -8.34 4.03 5.64
C ILE A 148 -9.11 5.21 5.05
N VAL A 149 -10.20 5.63 5.69
CA VAL A 149 -10.98 6.80 5.27
C VAL A 149 -10.13 8.09 5.33
N LYS A 150 -9.38 8.27 6.42
CA LYS A 150 -8.46 9.43 6.56
C LYS A 150 -7.37 9.41 5.48
N TRP A 151 -6.81 8.24 5.20
CA TRP A 151 -5.78 8.06 4.18
C TRP A 151 -6.29 8.38 2.77
N GLU A 152 -7.43 7.82 2.40
CA GLU A 152 -8.05 8.06 1.08
C GLU A 152 -8.39 9.55 0.89
N ALA A 153 -8.99 10.20 1.89
CA ALA A 153 -9.30 11.64 1.86
C ALA A 153 -8.04 12.51 1.74
N MET A 154 -6.95 12.16 2.41
CA MET A 154 -5.68 12.87 2.28
C MET A 154 -5.11 12.73 0.86
N ARG A 155 -5.14 11.54 0.28
CA ARG A 155 -4.67 11.29 -1.10
C ARG A 155 -5.47 12.05 -2.15
N GLU A 156 -6.79 12.11 -1.99
CA GLU A 156 -7.66 12.88 -2.88
C GLU A 156 -7.31 14.37 -2.86
N ARG A 157 -7.08 14.94 -1.68
CA ARG A 157 -6.63 16.35 -1.54
C ARG A 157 -5.28 16.58 -2.21
N ALA A 158 -4.34 15.67 -2.07
CA ALA A 158 -3.00 15.77 -2.68
C ALA A 158 -3.05 15.69 -4.22
N THR A 159 -4.00 14.93 -4.78
CA THR A 159 -4.18 14.82 -6.24
C THR A 159 -4.87 16.06 -6.83
N HIS A 160 -5.86 16.63 -6.13
CA HIS A 160 -6.55 17.85 -6.56
C HIS A 160 -5.70 19.11 -6.40
N GLY A 161 -4.85 19.20 -5.36
CA GLY A 161 -3.95 20.33 -5.13
C GLY A 161 -2.83 20.46 -6.17
N ARG A 162 -2.50 19.42 -6.91
CA ARG A 162 -1.51 19.47 -8.02
C ARG A 162 -2.06 19.99 -9.34
N SER A 163 -3.38 20.16 -9.46
CA SER A 163 -4.03 20.62 -10.69
C SER A 163 -4.08 22.14 -10.87
N VAL A 164 -3.66 22.93 -9.88
CA VAL A 164 -3.67 24.39 -9.92
C VAL A 164 -2.27 24.93 -9.70
N ALA A 165 -1.38 24.74 -10.71
CA ALA A 165 -0.20 25.59 -10.81
C ALA A 165 -0.64 26.93 -11.43
N PRO A 166 -0.37 28.09 -10.83
CA PRO A 166 -0.70 29.39 -11.42
C PRO A 166 0.13 29.57 -12.68
N VAL A 167 -0.56 29.80 -13.80
CA VAL A 167 0.06 30.29 -15.04
C VAL A 167 0.81 31.57 -14.70
N ARG A 168 2.14 31.53 -14.74
CA ARG A 168 2.98 32.73 -14.61
C ARG A 168 2.61 33.68 -15.75
N ALA A 169 1.97 34.79 -15.41
CA ALA A 169 1.77 35.89 -16.34
C ALA A 169 3.12 36.35 -16.88
N ALA A 170 3.29 36.21 -18.20
CA ALA A 170 4.46 36.72 -18.91
C ALA A 170 4.48 38.25 -18.71
N ARG A 171 5.54 38.76 -18.09
CA ARG A 171 5.82 40.22 -18.08
C ARG A 171 6.13 40.64 -19.54
N ILE A 172 5.20 41.36 -20.11
CA ILE A 172 5.45 42.11 -21.36
C ILE A 172 6.32 43.31 -20.98
N THR A 173 7.61 43.25 -21.27
CA THR A 173 8.47 44.43 -21.29
C THR A 173 8.17 45.23 -22.57
N ARG A 174 7.57 46.37 -22.42
CA ARG A 174 7.51 47.37 -23.50
C ARG A 174 8.84 48.12 -23.51
N ASN A 175 9.50 48.10 -24.65
CA ASN A 175 10.47 49.11 -25.07
C ASN A 175 9.73 50.37 -25.55
#